data_333e3a582bf321031853e0ac614fcad4
#
_entry.id   333e3a582bf321031853e0ac614fcad4
#
_cell.length_a   1.000
_cell.length_b   1.000
_cell.length_c   1.000
_cell.angle_alpha   90.00
_cell.angle_beta   90.00
_cell.angle_gamma   90.00
#
_symmetry.space_group_name_H-M   'P 1'
#
loop_
_entity.id
_entity.type
_entity.pdbx_description
1 polymer ?
#
loop_
_entity_poly.entity_id
_entity_poly.type
_entity_poly.pdbx_seq_one_letter_code
_entity_poly.pdbx_strand_id
1 'polypeptide(L)'
;MNLGLDASVAIGDTPANFVEAVQKWTNRAGIDVILDLVGGNCFAANLEALALRGRLICVGTLAGAKSEIDLGLLLRKRAIIIGTMLRGRSIEEKAEATRLFASSVLPLVSRGAIRPVIDRVYPVDEIRDAHERMESNQSFGKIVLTFA
;
A
#
# COMPACT_ATOMS: atom_id res chain seq x y z
N MET A 1 -12.77 6.05 -12.54
CA MET A 1 -13.47 4.98 -11.77
C MET A 1 -13.56 5.47 -10.33
N ASN A 2 -14.75 5.57 -9.78
CA ASN A 2 -14.93 5.98 -8.38
C ASN A 2 -14.73 4.75 -7.46
N LEU A 3 -13.59 4.68 -6.78
CA LEU A 3 -13.24 3.59 -5.87
C LEU A 3 -13.52 3.94 -4.40
N GLY A 4 -14.24 5.03 -4.15
CA GLY A 4 -14.57 5.47 -2.80
C GLY A 4 -13.44 6.22 -2.08
N LEU A 5 -12.48 6.79 -2.82
CA LEU A 5 -11.47 7.66 -2.23
C LEU A 5 -12.08 9.03 -1.89
N ASP A 6 -11.84 9.49 -0.67
CA ASP A 6 -12.21 10.84 -0.25
C ASP A 6 -11.24 11.89 -0.83
N ALA A 7 -9.94 11.55 -0.88
CA ALA A 7 -8.90 12.42 -1.42
C ALA A 7 -7.72 11.61 -1.93
N SER A 8 -6.97 12.19 -2.87
CA SER A 8 -5.75 11.59 -3.41
C SER A 8 -4.73 12.66 -3.79
N VAL A 9 -3.46 12.30 -3.72
CA VAL A 9 -2.35 13.11 -4.22
C VAL A 9 -1.31 12.19 -4.87
N ALA A 10 -0.81 12.58 -6.03
CA ALA A 10 0.31 11.90 -6.64
C ALA A 10 1.60 12.30 -5.90
N ILE A 11 2.33 11.31 -5.40
CA ILE A 11 3.65 11.53 -4.83
C ILE A 11 4.64 11.56 -6.01
N GLY A 12 5.26 12.73 -6.23
CA GLY A 12 6.37 12.86 -7.18
C GLY A 12 7.68 12.31 -6.59
N ASP A 13 8.81 12.80 -7.10
CA ASP A 13 10.15 12.39 -6.64
C ASP A 13 10.42 12.72 -5.16
N THR A 14 9.67 13.69 -4.61
CA THR A 14 9.77 14.07 -3.20
C THR A 14 8.42 13.91 -2.49
N PRO A 15 8.39 13.23 -1.32
CA PRO A 15 7.15 13.01 -0.58
C PRO A 15 6.61 14.25 0.16
N ALA A 16 7.22 15.43 0.02
CA ALA A 16 6.81 16.64 0.74
C ALA A 16 5.36 17.04 0.44
N ASN A 17 4.92 16.93 -0.82
CA ASN A 17 3.55 17.22 -1.22
C ASN A 17 2.51 16.32 -0.53
N PHE A 18 2.88 15.11 -0.16
CA PHE A 18 2.03 14.20 0.60
C PHE A 18 1.75 14.73 2.01
N VAL A 19 2.79 15.18 2.72
CA VAL A 19 2.65 15.74 4.07
C VAL A 19 1.76 16.97 4.06
N GLU A 20 1.99 17.89 3.13
CA GLU A 20 1.17 19.09 2.96
C GLU A 20 -0.29 18.77 2.66
N ALA A 21 -0.54 17.83 1.75
CA ALA A 21 -1.88 17.37 1.41
C ALA A 21 -2.60 16.77 2.64
N VAL A 22 -1.93 15.91 3.40
CA VAL A 22 -2.47 15.33 4.63
C VAL A 22 -2.79 16.40 5.67
N GLN A 23 -1.89 17.35 5.88
CA GLN A 23 -2.13 18.46 6.82
C GLN A 23 -3.38 19.27 6.44
N LYS A 24 -3.58 19.49 5.14
CA LYS A 24 -4.75 20.19 4.62
C LYS A 24 -6.03 19.37 4.79
N TRP A 25 -6.02 18.10 4.43
CA TRP A 25 -7.21 17.23 4.51
C TRP A 25 -7.68 16.97 5.92
N THR A 26 -6.74 16.88 6.86
CA THR A 26 -7.01 16.53 8.26
C THR A 26 -7.03 17.73 9.20
N ASN A 27 -6.95 18.96 8.68
CA ASN A 27 -6.77 20.18 9.49
C ASN A 27 -5.61 20.01 10.50
N ARG A 28 -4.49 19.47 10.02
CA ARG A 28 -3.26 19.18 10.78
C ARG A 28 -3.37 18.09 11.86
N ALA A 29 -4.49 17.38 11.95
CA ALA A 29 -4.63 16.28 12.90
C ALA A 29 -3.76 15.07 12.54
N GLY A 30 -3.44 14.89 11.26
CA GLY A 30 -2.69 13.76 10.74
C GLY A 30 -3.59 12.53 10.48
N ILE A 31 -2.96 11.41 10.11
CA ILE A 31 -3.61 10.16 9.72
C ILE A 31 -3.44 9.12 10.83
N ASP A 32 -4.51 8.46 11.24
CA ASP A 32 -4.48 7.46 12.30
C ASP A 32 -3.79 6.16 11.87
N VAL A 33 -3.96 5.75 10.59
CA VAL A 33 -3.38 4.51 10.05
C VAL A 33 -2.83 4.75 8.66
N ILE A 34 -1.55 4.42 8.45
CA ILE A 34 -0.89 4.44 7.14
C ILE A 34 -0.46 3.02 6.79
N LEU A 35 -0.84 2.55 5.60
CA LEU A 35 -0.29 1.35 4.97
C LEU A 35 0.77 1.77 3.97
N ASP A 36 2.02 1.44 4.25
CA ASP A 36 3.15 1.80 3.39
C ASP A 36 3.65 0.59 2.59
N LEU A 37 3.42 0.64 1.26
CA LEU A 37 3.94 -0.34 0.31
C LEU A 37 5.24 0.12 -0.35
N VAL A 38 5.62 1.39 -0.16
CA VAL A 38 6.70 2.07 -0.88
C VAL A 38 8.02 2.00 -0.12
N GLY A 39 8.00 2.33 1.17
CA GLY A 39 9.21 2.38 2.01
C GLY A 39 10.19 3.47 1.58
N GLY A 40 11.48 3.24 1.79
CA GLY A 40 12.53 4.15 1.38
C GLY A 40 12.34 5.57 1.90
N ASN A 41 12.44 6.55 1.00
CA ASN A 41 12.28 7.98 1.32
C ASN A 41 10.85 8.38 1.74
N CYS A 42 9.84 7.57 1.48
CA CYS A 42 8.48 7.85 1.91
C CYS A 42 8.28 7.64 3.42
N PHE A 43 9.14 6.85 4.07
CA PHE A 43 8.97 6.50 5.48
C PHE A 43 9.01 7.73 6.41
N ALA A 44 9.94 8.66 6.21
CA ALA A 44 10.04 9.88 7.00
C ALA A 44 8.78 10.75 6.85
N ALA A 45 8.30 10.92 5.62
CA ALA A 45 7.07 11.65 5.33
C ALA A 45 5.83 10.97 5.93
N ASN A 46 5.77 9.64 5.90
CA ASN A 46 4.71 8.87 6.55
C ASN A 46 4.69 9.12 8.07
N LEU A 47 5.88 9.10 8.72
CA LEU A 47 5.96 9.40 10.14
C LEU A 47 5.52 10.83 10.45
N GLU A 48 5.85 11.79 9.59
CA GLU A 48 5.41 13.19 9.73
C GLU A 48 3.90 13.33 9.53
N ALA A 49 3.31 12.59 8.60
CA ALA A 49 1.88 12.61 8.31
C ALA A 49 1.01 11.91 9.37
N LEU A 50 1.58 11.03 10.21
CA LEU A 50 0.82 10.35 11.26
C LEU A 50 0.21 11.32 12.27
N ALA A 51 -0.97 10.97 12.73
CA ALA A 51 -1.60 11.56 13.90
C ALA A 51 -0.89 11.15 15.22
N LEU A 52 -1.24 11.80 16.31
CA LEU A 52 -0.83 11.38 17.64
C LEU A 52 -1.34 9.96 17.93
N ARG A 53 -0.45 9.04 18.33
CA ARG A 53 -0.72 7.60 18.52
C ARG A 53 -1.11 6.87 17.22
N GLY A 54 -0.80 7.45 16.06
CA GLY A 54 -1.02 6.82 14.76
C GLY A 54 -0.19 5.55 14.56
N ARG A 55 -0.59 4.74 13.60
CA ARG A 55 0.06 3.46 13.24
C ARG A 55 0.58 3.51 11.82
N LEU A 56 1.86 3.23 11.65
CA LEU A 56 2.49 3.04 10.34
C LEU A 56 2.75 1.55 10.13
N ILE A 57 2.11 0.95 9.14
CA ILE A 57 2.25 -0.46 8.81
C ILE A 57 3.09 -0.57 7.54
N CYS A 58 4.32 -1.03 7.67
CA CYS A 58 5.24 -1.24 6.56
C CYS A 58 4.96 -2.61 5.91
N VAL A 59 4.47 -2.58 4.66
CA VAL A 59 4.06 -3.77 3.89
C VAL A 59 5.04 -4.07 2.77
N GLY A 60 5.70 -3.04 2.23
CA GLY A 60 6.63 -3.18 1.11
C GLY A 60 7.76 -2.16 1.15
N THR A 61 8.73 -2.36 0.27
CA THR A 61 9.95 -1.53 0.18
C THR A 61 10.31 -1.24 -1.29
N LEU A 62 9.31 -0.86 -2.10
CA LEU A 62 9.48 -0.63 -3.54
C LEU A 62 10.50 0.46 -3.84
N ALA A 63 10.56 1.52 -3.02
CA ALA A 63 11.54 2.61 -3.16
C ALA A 63 12.82 2.40 -2.32
N GLY A 64 12.97 1.22 -1.72
CA GLY A 64 14.16 0.86 -0.94
C GLY A 64 13.83 0.36 0.47
N ALA A 65 14.74 -0.43 1.01
CA ALA A 65 14.59 -1.09 2.31
C ALA A 65 15.19 -0.29 3.49
N LYS A 66 15.86 0.82 3.21
CA LYS A 66 16.53 1.65 4.22
C LYS A 66 15.92 3.04 4.25
N SER A 67 15.75 3.58 5.45
CA SER A 67 15.28 4.94 5.66
C SER A 67 15.88 5.50 6.95
N GLU A 68 15.99 6.82 7.01
CA GLU A 68 16.32 7.52 8.25
C GLU A 68 15.05 7.78 9.06
N ILE A 69 15.17 7.77 10.39
CA ILE A 69 14.06 8.00 11.30
C ILE A 69 14.39 9.12 12.30
N ASP A 70 13.48 10.07 12.44
CA ASP A 70 13.48 11.02 13.55
C ASP A 70 12.85 10.37 14.79
N LEU A 71 13.70 9.88 15.70
CA LEU A 71 13.25 9.27 16.95
C LEU A 71 12.51 10.29 17.85
N GLY A 72 12.90 11.56 17.80
CA GLY A 72 12.22 12.62 18.54
C GLY A 72 10.77 12.79 18.08
N LEU A 73 10.54 12.74 16.77
CA LEU A 73 9.19 12.79 16.19
C LEU A 73 8.38 11.55 16.57
N LEU A 74 8.99 10.36 16.47
CA LEU A 74 8.36 9.10 16.89
C LEU A 74 7.88 9.16 18.36
N LEU A 75 8.74 9.65 19.25
CA LEU A 75 8.42 9.80 20.66
C LEU A 75 7.31 10.83 20.91
N ARG A 76 7.41 12.01 20.32
CA ARG A 76 6.39 13.06 20.44
C ARG A 76 5.01 12.58 19.98
N LYS A 77 4.97 11.85 18.86
CA LYS A 77 3.72 11.28 18.33
C LYS A 77 3.26 10.04 19.09
N ARG A 78 4.10 9.41 19.88
CA ARG A 78 3.81 8.10 20.51
C ARG A 78 3.32 7.10 19.47
N ALA A 79 3.95 7.14 18.26
CA ALA A 79 3.54 6.39 17.11
C ALA A 79 3.89 4.90 17.25
N ILE A 80 3.14 4.04 16.59
CA ILE A 80 3.39 2.60 16.48
C ILE A 80 3.83 2.30 15.06
N ILE A 81 4.99 1.67 14.93
CA ILE A 81 5.51 1.19 13.64
C ILE A 81 5.47 -0.33 13.63
N ILE A 82 4.84 -0.90 12.62
CA ILE A 82 4.63 -2.34 12.48
C ILE A 82 5.16 -2.78 11.12
N GLY A 83 6.09 -3.73 11.10
CA GLY A 83 6.48 -4.44 9.89
C GLY A 83 5.57 -5.65 9.64
N THR A 84 5.22 -5.90 8.40
CA THR A 84 4.51 -7.13 8.02
C THR A 84 5.08 -7.71 6.74
N MET A 85 5.12 -9.03 6.65
CA MET A 85 5.59 -9.77 5.49
C MET A 85 4.83 -11.09 5.39
N LEU A 86 4.37 -11.45 4.21
CA LEU A 86 3.73 -12.74 3.99
C LEU A 86 4.74 -13.82 3.54
N ARG A 87 5.71 -13.42 2.69
CA ARG A 87 6.66 -14.37 2.07
C ARG A 87 7.46 -15.18 3.10
N GLY A 88 7.96 -14.55 4.15
CA GLY A 88 8.79 -15.16 5.19
C GLY A 88 8.03 -15.85 6.31
N ARG A 89 6.69 -15.89 6.27
CA ARG A 89 5.88 -16.56 7.29
C ARG A 89 5.93 -18.08 7.15
N SER A 90 5.71 -18.79 8.25
CA SER A 90 5.55 -20.24 8.23
C SER A 90 4.32 -20.67 7.42
N ILE A 91 4.24 -21.95 7.08
CA ILE A 91 3.08 -22.51 6.36
C ILE A 91 1.81 -22.35 7.19
N GLU A 92 1.91 -22.57 8.50
CA GLU A 92 0.80 -22.46 9.45
C GLU A 92 0.25 -21.02 9.51
N GLU A 93 1.14 -20.03 9.60
CA GLU A 93 0.74 -18.62 9.58
C GLU A 93 0.11 -18.23 8.24
N LYS A 94 0.62 -18.75 7.12
CA LYS A 94 0.03 -18.53 5.79
C LYS A 94 -1.35 -19.19 5.68
N ALA A 95 -1.50 -20.40 6.18
CA ALA A 95 -2.78 -21.11 6.20
C ALA A 95 -3.81 -20.35 7.03
N GLU A 96 -3.43 -19.85 8.20
CA GLU A 96 -4.30 -19.03 9.04
C GLU A 96 -4.72 -17.73 8.34
N ALA A 97 -3.77 -17.01 7.74
CA ALA A 97 -4.07 -15.79 6.99
C ALA A 97 -5.02 -16.08 5.81
N THR A 98 -4.83 -17.19 5.10
CA THR A 98 -5.70 -17.64 3.99
C THR A 98 -7.10 -17.98 4.50
N ARG A 99 -7.21 -18.67 5.63
CA ARG A 99 -8.50 -19.00 6.25
C ARG A 99 -9.27 -17.75 6.66
N LEU A 100 -8.59 -16.78 7.30
CA LEU A 100 -9.18 -15.49 7.67
C LEU A 100 -9.60 -14.68 6.44
N PHE A 101 -8.81 -14.68 5.39
CA PHE A 101 -9.16 -14.06 4.11
C PHE A 101 -10.40 -14.72 3.51
N ALA A 102 -10.44 -16.04 3.47
CA ALA A 102 -11.57 -16.79 2.92
C ALA A 102 -12.87 -16.52 3.69
N SER A 103 -12.81 -16.47 5.01
CA SER A 103 -14.00 -16.22 5.83
C SER A 103 -14.48 -14.76 5.82
N SER A 104 -13.55 -13.80 5.76
CA SER A 104 -13.87 -12.39 5.96
C SER A 104 -13.94 -11.58 4.66
N VAL A 105 -13.12 -11.92 3.67
CA VAL A 105 -12.95 -11.12 2.44
C VAL A 105 -13.66 -11.75 1.23
N LEU A 106 -13.58 -13.07 1.02
CA LEU A 106 -14.21 -13.71 -0.14
C LEU A 106 -15.72 -13.45 -0.23
N PRO A 107 -16.51 -13.41 0.85
CA PRO A 107 -17.92 -13.03 0.76
C PRO A 107 -18.14 -11.61 0.24
N LEU A 108 -17.20 -10.68 0.49
CA LEU A 108 -17.26 -9.32 -0.04
C LEU A 108 -16.98 -9.29 -1.55
N VAL A 109 -16.03 -10.11 -2.00
CA VAL A 109 -15.73 -10.29 -3.43
C VAL A 109 -16.91 -10.93 -4.15
N SER A 110 -17.49 -12.00 -3.59
CA SER A 110 -18.61 -12.74 -4.21
C SER A 110 -19.84 -11.87 -4.43
N ARG A 111 -20.14 -10.94 -3.50
CA ARG A 111 -21.26 -9.98 -3.66
C ARG A 111 -20.88 -8.69 -4.41
N GLY A 112 -19.65 -8.59 -4.91
CA GLY A 112 -19.17 -7.45 -5.68
C GLY A 112 -18.88 -6.18 -4.87
N ALA A 113 -18.84 -6.27 -3.52
CA ALA A 113 -18.47 -5.15 -2.66
C ALA A 113 -16.95 -4.82 -2.77
N ILE A 114 -16.14 -5.82 -3.07
CA ILE A 114 -14.73 -5.67 -3.42
C ILE A 114 -14.56 -6.19 -4.85
N ARG A 115 -13.98 -5.37 -5.72
CA ARG A 115 -13.69 -5.74 -7.11
C ARG A 115 -12.25 -5.39 -7.43
N PRO A 116 -11.45 -6.33 -7.97
CA PRO A 116 -10.14 -6.01 -8.48
C PRO A 116 -10.27 -5.09 -9.70
N VAL A 117 -9.40 -4.10 -9.78
CA VAL A 117 -9.23 -3.33 -11.01
C VAL A 117 -8.32 -4.12 -11.93
N ILE A 118 -8.79 -4.46 -13.13
CA ILE A 118 -7.98 -5.11 -14.16
C ILE A 118 -7.56 -4.05 -15.16
N ASP A 119 -6.26 -3.87 -15.31
CA ASP A 119 -5.67 -2.97 -16.30
C ASP A 119 -5.74 -3.61 -17.68
N ARG A 120 -5.21 -4.82 -17.80
CA ARG A 120 -5.20 -5.57 -19.06
C ARG A 120 -5.12 -7.08 -18.86
N VAL A 121 -5.66 -7.81 -19.81
CA VAL A 121 -5.57 -9.27 -19.88
C VAL A 121 -4.73 -9.63 -21.10
N TYR A 122 -3.74 -10.53 -20.93
CA TYR A 122 -2.90 -11.04 -21.99
C TYR A 122 -2.99 -12.57 -22.04
N PRO A 123 -2.94 -13.18 -23.24
CA PRO A 123 -2.60 -14.59 -23.35
C PRO A 123 -1.20 -14.85 -22.79
N VAL A 124 -0.96 -16.04 -22.26
CA VAL A 124 0.36 -16.38 -21.68
C VAL A 124 1.50 -16.27 -22.71
N ASP A 125 1.20 -16.48 -23.97
CA ASP A 125 2.18 -16.34 -25.07
C ASP A 125 2.66 -14.89 -25.26
N GLU A 126 1.89 -13.91 -24.79
CA GLU A 126 2.23 -12.47 -24.77
C GLU A 126 2.82 -12.01 -23.44
N ILE A 127 3.40 -12.91 -22.65
CA ILE A 127 3.95 -12.61 -21.32
C ILE A 127 5.00 -11.50 -21.35
N ARG A 128 5.76 -11.38 -22.45
CA ARG A 128 6.74 -10.30 -22.64
C ARG A 128 6.06 -8.93 -22.62
N ASP A 129 5.00 -8.77 -23.39
CA ASP A 129 4.26 -7.50 -23.49
C ASP A 129 3.60 -7.13 -22.16
N ALA A 130 3.12 -8.16 -21.42
CA ALA A 130 2.60 -7.99 -20.06
C ALA A 130 3.67 -7.46 -19.08
N HIS A 131 4.91 -7.98 -19.16
CA HIS A 131 6.04 -7.49 -18.37
C HIS A 131 6.44 -6.07 -18.76
N GLU A 132 6.57 -5.78 -20.06
CA GLU A 132 6.88 -4.43 -20.55
C GLU A 132 5.83 -3.41 -20.10
N ARG A 133 4.54 -3.80 -20.14
CA ARG A 133 3.45 -2.97 -19.63
C ARG A 133 3.61 -2.68 -18.12
N MET A 134 3.96 -3.69 -17.34
CA MET A 134 4.18 -3.54 -15.89
C MET A 134 5.37 -2.65 -15.59
N GLU A 135 6.50 -2.84 -16.29
CA GLU A 135 7.74 -2.09 -16.10
C GLU A 135 7.62 -0.62 -16.53
N SER A 136 6.74 -0.33 -17.50
CA SER A 136 6.48 1.05 -17.93
C SER A 136 5.82 1.93 -16.87
N ASN A 137 5.36 1.36 -15.75
CA ASN A 137 4.59 2.04 -14.68
C ASN A 137 3.32 2.77 -15.18
N GLN A 138 2.82 2.42 -16.37
CA GLN A 138 1.59 2.99 -16.93
C GLN A 138 0.34 2.14 -16.61
N SER A 139 0.52 1.00 -15.94
CA SER A 139 -0.58 0.12 -15.56
C SER A 139 -1.33 0.68 -14.35
N PHE A 140 -2.66 0.60 -14.37
CA PHE A 140 -3.51 0.90 -13.24
C PHE A 140 -4.39 -0.30 -12.88
N GLY A 141 -3.99 -1.04 -11.87
CA GLY A 141 -4.65 -2.27 -11.45
C GLY A 141 -3.79 -3.50 -11.70
N LYS A 142 -4.43 -4.63 -11.97
CA LYS A 142 -3.77 -5.92 -12.18
C LYS A 142 -3.65 -6.26 -13.65
N ILE A 143 -2.49 -6.75 -14.04
CA ILE A 143 -2.28 -7.42 -15.33
C ILE A 143 -2.56 -8.91 -15.11
N VAL A 144 -3.40 -9.49 -15.94
CA VAL A 144 -3.84 -10.89 -15.86
C VAL A 144 -3.32 -11.66 -17.06
N LEU A 145 -2.79 -12.85 -16.82
CA LEU A 145 -2.43 -13.79 -17.86
C LEU A 145 -3.49 -14.91 -17.94
N THR A 146 -3.92 -15.23 -19.14
CA THR A 146 -4.82 -16.36 -19.40
C THR A 146 -4.06 -17.52 -20.02
N PHE A 147 -4.35 -18.72 -19.54
CA PHE A 147 -3.88 -19.97 -20.12
C PHE A 147 -5.03 -20.59 -20.90
N ALA A 148 -4.74 -21.03 -22.13
CA ALA A 148 -5.72 -21.72 -22.97
C ALA A 148 -5.97 -23.16 -22.45
#